data_5c46083a3ad005cffc483d4d24a28e25
#
_entry.id   5c46083a3ad005cffc483d4d24a28e25
#
_cell.length_a   1.000
_cell.length_b   1.000
_cell.length_c   1.000
_cell.angle_alpha   90.00
_cell.angle_beta   90.00
_cell.angle_gamma   90.00
#
_symmetry.space_group_name_H-M   'P 1'
#
loop_
_entity.id
_entity.type
_entity.pdbx_description
1 polymer ?
#
loop_
_entity_poly.entity_id
_entity_poly.type
_entity_poly.pdbx_seq_one_letter_code
_entity_poly.pdbx_strand_id
1 'polypeptide(L)'
;MKIGGWILSIGATTLLAGCGSIGLSGGGEDPMAAMTAKMGSSNDMVASMTSKMNFSQEVMKNPDLPAWHAQREKMTLAVGDRVFDKGFDRVFDSMITALANLGCRVSNMERISGYLTASIPQLPPEQQAAMHNEALAEYAQIKGYPPSVLSKQGPMGMDMDMDVSAMMERGGGAGLTLSMVKQSARQTKVKMRFDGTYYPRRVEELYKKVWAEVDKQMFLDKALD
;
A
#
# COMPACT_ATOMS: atom_id res chain seq x y z
N MET A 1 26.21 1.69 -34.79
CA MET A 1 26.40 0.48 -35.61
C MET A 1 26.35 -0.73 -34.72
N LYS A 2 25.33 -1.53 -34.84
CA LYS A 2 25.04 -2.93 -34.60
C LYS A 2 23.66 -3.09 -33.97
N ILE A 3 22.77 -3.49 -34.84
CA ILE A 3 21.38 -3.92 -34.62
C ILE A 3 21.45 -5.38 -34.23
N GLY A 4 20.88 -5.75 -33.09
CA GLY A 4 20.79 -7.13 -32.61
C GLY A 4 19.32 -7.52 -32.44
N GLY A 5 18.92 -8.49 -33.26
CA GLY A 5 17.57 -8.90 -33.53
C GLY A 5 16.88 -9.64 -32.38
N TRP A 6 15.58 -9.45 -32.36
CA TRP A 6 14.62 -10.18 -31.53
C TRP A 6 14.12 -11.40 -32.27
N ILE A 7 14.28 -12.57 -31.69
CA ILE A 7 13.73 -13.83 -32.17
C ILE A 7 12.36 -14.02 -31.53
N LEU A 8 11.33 -13.96 -32.38
CA LEU A 8 9.96 -14.36 -32.04
C LEU A 8 9.88 -15.89 -32.06
N SER A 9 9.58 -16.47 -30.90
CA SER A 9 9.26 -17.90 -30.79
C SER A 9 7.75 -18.08 -30.83
N ILE A 10 7.24 -18.64 -31.93
CA ILE A 10 5.85 -19.01 -32.14
C ILE A 10 5.69 -20.42 -31.60
N GLY A 11 4.99 -20.58 -30.49
CA GLY A 11 4.60 -21.87 -29.93
C GLY A 11 3.31 -22.39 -30.57
N ALA A 12 3.39 -23.51 -31.20
CA ALA A 12 2.28 -24.19 -31.87
C ALA A 12 1.28 -24.80 -30.88
N THR A 13 0.01 -24.43 -30.99
CA THR A 13 -1.13 -25.03 -30.30
C THR A 13 -1.59 -26.26 -31.04
N THR A 14 -1.41 -27.44 -30.47
CA THR A 14 -1.99 -28.70 -30.95
C THR A 14 -3.42 -28.85 -30.45
N LEU A 15 -4.38 -28.74 -31.33
CA LEU A 15 -5.79 -29.13 -31.14
C LEU A 15 -5.91 -30.66 -31.24
N LEU A 16 -6.21 -31.32 -30.12
CA LEU A 16 -6.65 -32.72 -30.10
C LEU A 16 -8.18 -32.73 -30.07
N ALA A 17 -8.74 -33.06 -31.21
CA ALA A 17 -10.15 -33.39 -31.36
C ALA A 17 -10.39 -34.82 -30.84
N GLY A 18 -11.05 -34.93 -29.69
CA GLY A 18 -11.52 -36.19 -29.14
C GLY A 18 -12.99 -36.40 -29.47
N CYS A 19 -13.29 -37.37 -30.36
CA CYS A 19 -14.64 -37.86 -30.62
C CYS A 19 -15.22 -38.52 -29.36
N GLY A 20 -16.27 -37.93 -28.81
CA GLY A 20 -17.06 -38.54 -27.75
C GLY A 20 -18.08 -39.52 -28.31
N SER A 21 -18.01 -40.76 -27.91
CA SER A 21 -19.05 -41.75 -28.09
C SER A 21 -20.21 -41.49 -27.15
N ILE A 22 -21.41 -41.32 -27.71
CA ILE A 22 -22.67 -41.25 -26.95
C ILE A 22 -23.01 -42.67 -26.51
N GLY A 23 -22.71 -42.98 -25.25
CA GLY A 23 -23.16 -44.19 -24.59
C GLY A 23 -24.37 -43.87 -23.71
N LEU A 24 -25.55 -44.22 -24.18
CA LEU A 24 -26.75 -44.35 -23.35
C LEU A 24 -26.58 -45.55 -22.43
N SER A 25 -26.30 -45.33 -21.14
CA SER A 25 -26.56 -46.33 -20.12
C SER A 25 -27.02 -45.61 -18.86
N GLY A 26 -28.24 -45.90 -18.44
CA GLY A 26 -28.78 -45.52 -17.15
C GLY A 26 -27.94 -46.16 -16.07
N GLY A 27 -27.20 -45.33 -15.36
CA GLY A 27 -26.40 -45.72 -14.23
C GLY A 27 -26.80 -44.87 -13.06
N GLY A 28 -27.31 -45.51 -12.02
CA GLY A 28 -27.52 -44.85 -10.74
C GLY A 28 -26.24 -44.16 -10.29
N GLU A 29 -26.36 -42.92 -9.91
CA GLU A 29 -25.26 -42.17 -9.29
C GLU A 29 -24.74 -42.97 -8.10
N ASP A 30 -23.49 -43.35 -8.17
CA ASP A 30 -22.84 -44.13 -7.13
C ASP A 30 -22.83 -43.29 -5.87
N PRO A 31 -23.61 -43.62 -4.82
CA PRO A 31 -23.71 -42.78 -3.62
C PRO A 31 -22.37 -42.60 -2.92
N MET A 32 -21.41 -43.50 -3.18
CA MET A 32 -20.03 -43.37 -2.72
C MET A 32 -19.25 -42.28 -3.44
N ALA A 33 -19.43 -42.09 -4.75
CA ALA A 33 -18.76 -41.04 -5.52
C ALA A 33 -19.24 -39.64 -5.09
N ALA A 34 -20.54 -39.49 -4.84
CA ALA A 34 -21.13 -38.27 -4.30
C ALA A 34 -20.63 -37.95 -2.87
N MET A 35 -20.41 -38.99 -2.05
CA MET A 35 -19.88 -38.85 -0.71
C MET A 35 -18.40 -38.48 -0.71
N THR A 36 -17.60 -39.03 -1.63
CA THR A 36 -16.19 -38.72 -1.79
C THR A 36 -15.97 -37.32 -2.32
N ALA A 37 -16.79 -36.86 -3.28
CA ALA A 37 -16.77 -35.48 -3.78
C ALA A 37 -17.14 -34.47 -2.66
N LYS A 38 -18.07 -34.82 -1.79
CA LYS A 38 -18.45 -34.00 -0.64
C LYS A 38 -17.39 -33.95 0.43
N MET A 39 -16.61 -35.02 0.65
CA MET A 39 -15.47 -35.06 1.56
C MET A 39 -14.27 -34.25 1.03
N GLY A 40 -14.00 -34.24 -0.27
CA GLY A 40 -13.00 -33.36 -0.89
C GLY A 40 -13.34 -31.89 -0.69
N SER A 41 -14.58 -31.50 -0.89
CA SER A 41 -15.10 -30.16 -0.63
C SER A 41 -14.98 -29.74 0.86
N SER A 42 -15.11 -30.70 1.78
CA SER A 42 -14.96 -30.46 3.22
C SER A 42 -13.50 -30.14 3.61
N ASN A 43 -12.53 -30.86 3.04
CA ASN A 43 -11.12 -30.62 3.31
C ASN A 43 -10.63 -29.28 2.77
N ASP A 44 -11.07 -28.90 1.56
CA ASP A 44 -10.75 -27.61 0.97
C ASP A 44 -11.35 -26.44 1.78
N MET A 45 -12.56 -26.66 2.30
CA MET A 45 -13.21 -25.69 3.19
C MET A 45 -12.45 -25.50 4.49
N VAL A 46 -12.01 -26.58 5.13
CA VAL A 46 -11.22 -26.53 6.37
C VAL A 46 -9.87 -25.87 6.12
N ALA A 47 -9.19 -26.20 5.01
CA ALA A 47 -7.91 -25.61 4.64
C ALA A 47 -8.05 -24.09 4.38
N SER A 48 -9.11 -23.67 3.69
CA SER A 48 -9.43 -22.26 3.45
C SER A 48 -9.71 -21.50 4.75
N MET A 49 -10.48 -22.11 5.66
CA MET A 49 -10.81 -21.53 6.96
C MET A 49 -9.57 -21.38 7.85
N THR A 50 -8.70 -22.40 7.87
CA THR A 50 -7.44 -22.38 8.60
C THR A 50 -6.51 -21.29 8.05
N SER A 51 -6.38 -21.16 6.74
CA SER A 51 -5.59 -20.12 6.09
C SER A 51 -6.08 -18.73 6.43
N LYS A 52 -7.41 -18.52 6.43
CA LYS A 52 -8.05 -17.26 6.80
C LYS A 52 -7.79 -16.90 8.26
N MET A 53 -7.90 -17.87 9.16
CA MET A 53 -7.66 -17.67 10.59
C MET A 53 -6.19 -17.34 10.87
N ASN A 54 -5.26 -18.04 10.23
CA ASN A 54 -3.83 -17.78 10.35
C ASN A 54 -3.45 -16.39 9.85
N PHE A 55 -3.96 -16.01 8.68
CA PHE A 55 -3.76 -14.68 8.11
C PHE A 55 -4.28 -13.58 9.05
N SER A 56 -5.51 -13.73 9.54
CA SER A 56 -6.13 -12.81 10.49
C SER A 56 -5.29 -12.65 11.77
N GLN A 57 -4.81 -13.76 12.34
CA GLN A 57 -3.96 -13.73 13.53
C GLN A 57 -2.60 -13.05 13.26
N GLU A 58 -2.02 -13.27 12.07
CA GLU A 58 -0.77 -12.64 11.69
C GLU A 58 -0.93 -11.12 11.55
N VAL A 59 -2.00 -10.66 10.92
CA VAL A 59 -2.34 -9.23 10.80
C VAL A 59 -2.59 -8.61 12.17
N MET A 60 -3.33 -9.28 13.06
CA MET A 60 -3.60 -8.78 14.42
C MET A 60 -2.33 -8.66 15.27
N LYS A 61 -1.41 -9.61 15.15
CA LYS A 61 -0.15 -9.60 15.92
C LYS A 61 0.84 -8.55 15.40
N ASN A 62 0.78 -8.23 14.12
CA ASN A 62 1.71 -7.34 13.45
C ASN A 62 0.96 -6.28 12.63
N PRO A 63 0.26 -5.33 13.27
CA PRO A 63 -0.51 -4.31 12.55
C PRO A 63 0.37 -3.46 11.62
N ASP A 64 1.67 -3.36 11.91
CA ASP A 64 2.68 -2.66 11.12
C ASP A 64 3.31 -3.53 10.02
N LEU A 65 2.85 -4.71 9.81
CA LEU A 65 3.27 -5.68 8.81
C LEU A 65 4.75 -5.53 8.38
N PRO A 66 5.69 -6.35 8.85
CA PRO A 66 7.14 -6.13 8.71
C PRO A 66 7.61 -5.84 7.28
N ALA A 67 6.96 -6.44 6.27
CA ALA A 67 7.26 -6.19 4.86
C ALA A 67 6.94 -4.74 4.46
N TRP A 68 5.90 -4.15 4.99
CA TRP A 68 5.55 -2.75 4.73
C TRP A 68 6.49 -1.78 5.42
N HIS A 69 6.94 -2.11 6.63
CA HIS A 69 7.92 -1.30 7.33
C HIS A 69 9.21 -1.19 6.51
N ALA A 70 9.74 -2.31 6.02
CA ALA A 70 10.93 -2.31 5.17
C ALA A 70 10.74 -1.52 3.85
N GLN A 71 9.57 -1.64 3.23
CA GLN A 71 9.25 -0.85 2.04
C GLN A 71 9.16 0.64 2.33
N ARG A 72 8.51 1.04 3.42
CA ARG A 72 8.44 2.45 3.85
C ARG A 72 9.81 3.02 4.11
N GLU A 73 10.66 2.28 4.80
CA GLU A 73 12.04 2.70 5.07
C GLU A 73 12.82 2.90 3.78
N LYS A 74 12.75 1.93 2.85
CA LYS A 74 13.38 2.04 1.53
C LYS A 74 12.91 3.26 0.76
N MET A 75 11.59 3.54 0.74
CA MET A 75 11.04 4.74 0.11
C MET A 75 11.53 6.02 0.78
N THR A 76 11.51 6.05 2.11
CA THR A 76 11.97 7.20 2.89
C THR A 76 13.43 7.54 2.55
N LEU A 77 14.29 6.53 2.41
CA LEU A 77 15.67 6.72 2.00
C LEU A 77 15.80 7.20 0.55
N ALA A 78 14.93 6.74 -0.34
CA ALA A 78 14.98 7.09 -1.76
C ALA A 78 14.43 8.47 -2.08
N VAL A 79 13.35 8.88 -1.45
CA VAL A 79 12.61 10.11 -1.81
C VAL A 79 12.36 11.08 -0.65
N GLY A 80 12.70 10.70 0.58
CA GLY A 80 12.47 11.52 1.76
C GLY A 80 13.47 12.64 1.96
N ASP A 81 14.64 12.57 1.32
CA ASP A 81 15.68 13.58 1.42
C ASP A 81 15.78 14.35 0.10
N ARG A 82 15.83 15.68 0.17
CA ARG A 82 15.99 16.53 -1.01
C ARG A 82 16.88 17.72 -0.69
N VAL A 83 17.67 18.12 -1.69
CA VAL A 83 18.50 19.32 -1.63
C VAL A 83 17.92 20.38 -2.55
N PHE A 84 17.77 21.59 -2.05
CA PHE A 84 17.29 22.75 -2.79
C PHE A 84 18.41 23.77 -2.95
N ASP A 85 18.59 24.28 -4.17
CA ASP A 85 19.54 25.35 -4.47
C ASP A 85 18.96 26.73 -4.12
N LYS A 86 18.46 26.83 -2.88
CA LYS A 86 17.83 28.01 -2.28
C LYS A 86 18.28 28.17 -0.84
N GLY A 87 18.28 29.44 -0.36
CA GLY A 87 18.57 29.74 1.04
C GLY A 87 17.55 29.14 2.00
N PHE A 88 17.99 28.90 3.22
CA PHE A 88 17.23 28.24 4.27
C PHE A 88 15.86 28.86 4.51
N ASP A 89 15.79 30.17 4.70
CA ASP A 89 14.54 30.85 5.03
C ASP A 89 13.49 30.68 3.94
N ARG A 90 13.89 30.80 2.67
CA ARG A 90 12.99 30.61 1.54
C ARG A 90 12.46 29.17 1.47
N VAL A 91 13.33 28.18 1.67
CA VAL A 91 12.92 26.78 1.70
C VAL A 91 11.96 26.52 2.86
N PHE A 92 12.25 27.08 4.04
CA PHE A 92 11.42 26.93 5.22
C PHE A 92 10.01 27.50 5.01
N ASP A 93 9.91 28.72 4.49
CA ASP A 93 8.63 29.38 4.23
C ASP A 93 7.83 28.68 3.12
N SER A 94 8.50 28.25 2.04
CA SER A 94 7.86 27.48 0.98
C SER A 94 7.32 26.12 1.48
N MET A 95 8.02 25.47 2.42
CA MET A 95 7.54 24.23 3.07
C MET A 95 6.27 24.46 3.88
N ILE A 96 6.22 25.51 4.69
CA ILE A 96 5.05 25.85 5.49
C ILE A 96 3.85 26.11 4.58
N THR A 97 4.04 26.93 3.54
CA THR A 97 3.00 27.28 2.56
C THR A 97 2.51 26.03 1.82
N ALA A 98 3.41 25.17 1.37
CA ALA A 98 3.06 23.93 0.69
C ALA A 98 2.24 22.99 1.59
N LEU A 99 2.63 22.84 2.85
CA LEU A 99 1.87 22.03 3.81
C LEU A 99 0.48 22.59 4.08
N ALA A 100 0.38 23.90 4.24
CA ALA A 100 -0.91 24.58 4.44
C ALA A 100 -1.84 24.37 3.22
N ASN A 101 -1.31 24.50 2.00
CA ASN A 101 -2.07 24.29 0.76
C ASN A 101 -2.55 22.83 0.61
N LEU A 102 -1.81 21.88 1.16
CA LEU A 102 -2.20 20.47 1.20
C LEU A 102 -3.18 20.15 2.34
N GLY A 103 -3.59 21.15 3.11
CA GLY A 103 -4.49 20.99 4.25
C GLY A 103 -3.83 20.35 5.48
N CYS A 104 -2.50 20.27 5.50
CA CYS A 104 -1.79 19.81 6.69
C CYS A 104 -1.84 20.86 7.79
N ARG A 105 -2.03 20.40 9.03
CA ARG A 105 -1.97 21.30 10.19
C ARG A 105 -0.56 21.27 10.78
N VAL A 106 0.16 22.37 10.64
CA VAL A 106 1.47 22.55 11.30
C VAL A 106 1.25 22.62 12.81
N SER A 107 1.87 21.71 13.55
CA SER A 107 1.73 21.60 15.01
C SER A 107 2.93 22.17 15.76
N ASN A 108 4.13 22.06 15.20
CA ASN A 108 5.33 22.68 15.75
C ASN A 108 6.18 23.22 14.62
N MET A 109 6.83 24.37 14.89
CA MET A 109 7.63 25.09 13.90
C MET A 109 8.77 25.80 14.62
N GLU A 110 9.99 25.33 14.42
CA GLU A 110 11.18 25.89 15.02
C GLU A 110 12.20 26.26 13.94
N ARG A 111 12.23 27.55 13.58
CA ARG A 111 13.09 28.04 12.48
C ARG A 111 14.58 27.91 12.80
N ILE A 112 14.96 28.09 14.06
CA ILE A 112 16.38 28.06 14.46
C ILE A 112 16.98 26.66 14.23
N SER A 113 16.28 25.63 14.64
CA SER A 113 16.71 24.24 14.45
C SER A 113 16.36 23.68 13.06
N GLY A 114 15.50 24.38 12.31
CA GLY A 114 14.96 23.90 11.05
C GLY A 114 13.99 22.72 11.19
N TYR A 115 13.35 22.60 12.34
CA TYR A 115 12.44 21.52 12.65
C TYR A 115 10.99 21.94 12.47
N LEU A 116 10.19 21.08 11.83
CA LEU A 116 8.78 21.32 11.62
C LEU A 116 8.01 19.99 11.72
N THR A 117 6.90 20.00 12.44
CA THR A 117 5.95 18.89 12.48
C THR A 117 4.58 19.33 12.01
N ALA A 118 3.89 18.44 11.31
CA ALA A 118 2.54 18.67 10.85
C ALA A 118 1.71 17.40 10.93
N SER A 119 0.41 17.54 11.13
CA SER A 119 -0.54 16.45 10.97
C SER A 119 -1.11 16.46 9.55
N ILE A 120 -1.26 15.26 8.99
CA ILE A 120 -1.79 15.07 7.64
C ILE A 120 -3.31 14.96 7.72
N PRO A 121 -4.06 15.53 6.76
CA PRO A 121 -5.50 15.38 6.71
C PRO A 121 -5.90 13.90 6.67
N GLN A 122 -6.87 13.54 7.49
CA GLN A 122 -7.44 12.19 7.44
C GLN A 122 -8.20 11.99 6.13
N LEU A 123 -8.08 10.80 5.59
CA LEU A 123 -8.91 10.40 4.44
C LEU A 123 -10.34 10.11 4.89
N PRO A 124 -11.33 10.27 4.01
CA PRO A 124 -12.65 9.75 4.25
C PRO A 124 -12.62 8.27 4.64
N PRO A 125 -13.49 7.81 5.57
CA PRO A 125 -13.46 6.43 6.07
C PRO A 125 -13.53 5.37 4.95
N GLU A 126 -14.32 5.62 3.92
CA GLU A 126 -14.44 4.72 2.76
C GLU A 126 -13.11 4.56 2.01
N GLN A 127 -12.38 5.66 1.83
CA GLN A 127 -11.07 5.62 1.18
C GLN A 127 -10.02 4.94 2.06
N GLN A 128 -10.08 5.14 3.36
CA GLN A 128 -9.23 4.45 4.32
C GLN A 128 -9.47 2.93 4.27
N ALA A 129 -10.74 2.51 4.30
CA ALA A 129 -11.12 1.10 4.22
C ALA A 129 -10.67 0.47 2.88
N ALA A 130 -10.88 1.16 1.76
CA ALA A 130 -10.44 0.68 0.45
C ALA A 130 -8.92 0.48 0.39
N MET A 131 -8.15 1.45 0.88
CA MET A 131 -6.69 1.36 0.94
C MET A 131 -6.20 0.25 1.86
N HIS A 132 -6.87 0.06 2.99
CA HIS A 132 -6.52 -1.01 3.92
C HIS A 132 -6.76 -2.39 3.29
N ASN A 133 -7.90 -2.58 2.63
CA ASN A 133 -8.20 -3.83 1.92
C ASN A 133 -7.18 -4.10 0.80
N GLU A 134 -6.79 -3.08 0.05
CA GLU A 134 -5.73 -3.20 -0.96
C GLU A 134 -4.39 -3.61 -0.32
N ALA A 135 -4.04 -3.01 0.80
CA ALA A 135 -2.84 -3.33 1.54
C ALA A 135 -2.83 -4.77 2.07
N LEU A 136 -3.96 -5.25 2.60
CA LEU A 136 -4.11 -6.64 3.03
C LEU A 136 -3.99 -7.61 1.85
N ALA A 137 -4.54 -7.26 0.68
CA ALA A 137 -4.43 -8.07 -0.53
C ALA A 137 -2.97 -8.20 -0.99
N GLU A 138 -2.23 -7.11 -1.01
CA GLU A 138 -0.80 -7.13 -1.33
C GLU A 138 -0.01 -7.96 -0.32
N TYR A 139 -0.29 -7.82 0.97
CA TYR A 139 0.37 -8.60 2.01
C TYR A 139 0.07 -10.10 1.88
N ALA A 140 -1.19 -10.47 1.65
CA ALA A 140 -1.57 -11.86 1.41
C ALA A 140 -0.82 -12.46 0.21
N GLN A 141 -0.70 -11.71 -0.87
CA GLN A 141 0.05 -12.11 -2.06
C GLN A 141 1.54 -12.31 -1.76
N ILE A 142 2.17 -11.36 -1.06
CA ILE A 142 3.60 -11.44 -0.68
C ILE A 142 3.87 -12.67 0.19
N LYS A 143 2.94 -13.01 1.09
CA LYS A 143 3.05 -14.16 2.00
C LYS A 143 2.61 -15.48 1.39
N GLY A 144 2.07 -15.48 0.18
CA GLY A 144 1.60 -16.67 -0.51
C GLY A 144 0.26 -17.21 0.01
N TYR A 145 -0.53 -16.36 0.69
CA TYR A 145 -1.89 -16.72 1.07
C TYR A 145 -2.83 -16.73 -0.14
N PRO A 146 -3.81 -17.64 -0.19
CA PRO A 146 -4.79 -17.65 -1.27
C PRO A 146 -5.71 -16.41 -1.20
N PRO A 147 -6.20 -15.89 -2.34
CA PRO A 147 -7.10 -14.73 -2.36
C PRO A 147 -8.37 -14.89 -1.52
N SER A 148 -8.78 -16.12 -1.26
CA SER A 148 -9.95 -16.46 -0.43
C SER A 148 -9.85 -15.98 1.02
N VAL A 149 -8.62 -15.69 1.54
CA VAL A 149 -8.45 -15.18 2.89
C VAL A 149 -9.03 -13.78 3.08
N LEU A 150 -9.20 -13.05 1.98
CA LEU A 150 -9.73 -11.68 1.95
C LEU A 150 -11.25 -11.64 1.70
N SER A 151 -11.86 -12.78 1.38
CA SER A 151 -13.30 -12.82 1.14
C SER A 151 -14.07 -12.54 2.43
N LYS A 152 -15.06 -11.62 2.37
CA LYS A 152 -15.94 -11.32 3.50
C LYS A 152 -16.85 -12.49 3.87
N GLN A 153 -17.16 -13.35 2.91
CA GLN A 153 -17.98 -14.54 3.13
C GLN A 153 -17.16 -15.66 3.80
N GLY A 154 -17.48 -15.97 5.03
CA GLY A 154 -17.09 -17.23 5.65
C GLY A 154 -17.76 -18.41 4.94
N PRO A 155 -17.23 -19.65 5.08
CA PRO A 155 -17.73 -20.84 4.39
C PRO A 155 -19.17 -21.23 4.75
N MET A 156 -19.80 -20.58 5.72
CA MET A 156 -21.19 -20.75 6.12
C MET A 156 -22.06 -19.49 5.95
N GLY A 157 -21.63 -18.50 5.15
CA GLY A 157 -22.38 -17.25 5.00
C GLY A 157 -22.37 -16.36 6.24
N MET A 158 -21.56 -16.70 7.24
CA MET A 158 -21.32 -15.81 8.37
C MET A 158 -20.39 -14.69 7.93
N ASP A 159 -20.88 -13.46 7.96
CA ASP A 159 -20.04 -12.28 7.80
C ASP A 159 -19.03 -12.26 8.95
N MET A 160 -17.81 -12.70 8.69
CA MET A 160 -16.69 -12.40 9.57
C MET A 160 -16.18 -11.00 9.18
N ASP A 161 -16.98 -9.99 9.47
CA ASP A 161 -16.49 -8.62 9.45
C ASP A 161 -15.42 -8.52 10.55
N MET A 162 -14.15 -8.61 10.11
CA MET A 162 -13.09 -8.07 10.95
C MET A 162 -13.37 -6.57 11.02
N ASP A 163 -13.79 -6.10 12.17
CA ASP A 163 -14.01 -4.68 12.41
C ASP A 163 -12.66 -3.94 12.35
N VAL A 164 -12.26 -3.70 11.11
CA VAL A 164 -11.01 -2.99 10.78
C VAL A 164 -11.09 -1.55 11.26
N SER A 165 -12.31 -1.02 11.43
CA SER A 165 -12.54 0.34 11.92
C SER A 165 -11.99 0.51 13.33
N ALA A 166 -12.18 -0.47 14.20
CA ALA A 166 -11.65 -0.45 15.57
C ALA A 166 -10.10 -0.54 15.62
N MET A 167 -9.48 -1.14 14.60
CA MET A 167 -8.01 -1.14 14.45
C MET A 167 -7.49 0.22 13.92
N MET A 168 -8.24 0.88 13.06
CA MET A 168 -7.87 2.18 12.49
C MET A 168 -8.00 3.33 13.51
N GLU A 169 -8.95 3.27 14.43
CA GLU A 169 -9.08 4.27 15.49
C GLU A 169 -7.89 4.32 16.45
N ARG A 170 -7.14 3.22 16.57
CA ARG A 170 -5.90 3.16 17.37
C ARG A 170 -4.68 3.74 16.66
N GLY A 171 -4.75 3.93 15.36
CA GLY A 171 -3.72 4.60 14.57
C GLY A 171 -3.83 6.11 14.80
N GLY A 172 -3.10 6.63 15.77
CA GLY A 172 -2.99 8.08 15.99
C GLY A 172 -2.77 8.81 14.68
N GLY A 173 -3.27 10.03 14.59
CA GLY A 173 -3.22 10.85 13.38
C GLY A 173 -1.82 10.83 12.76
N ALA A 174 -1.83 10.67 11.47
CA ALA A 174 -0.60 10.59 10.70
C ALA A 174 0.21 11.87 10.81
N GLY A 175 1.43 11.73 11.25
CA GLY A 175 2.38 12.82 11.41
C GLY A 175 3.34 12.95 10.24
N LEU A 176 3.81 14.15 10.05
CA LEU A 176 4.90 14.48 9.14
C LEU A 176 5.94 15.26 9.93
N THR A 177 7.18 14.81 9.86
CA THR A 177 8.32 15.48 10.46
C THR A 177 9.27 15.95 9.36
N LEU A 178 9.67 17.21 9.42
CA LEU A 178 10.65 17.83 8.55
C LEU A 178 11.86 18.29 9.35
N SER A 179 13.04 18.02 8.85
CA SER A 179 14.29 18.58 9.37
C SER A 179 15.03 19.24 8.21
N MET A 180 15.32 20.53 8.36
CA MET A 180 15.97 21.35 7.35
C MET A 180 17.33 21.80 7.84
N VAL A 181 18.34 21.58 7.03
CA VAL A 181 19.73 21.91 7.38
C VAL A 181 20.31 22.83 6.29
N LYS A 182 20.80 23.98 6.72
CA LYS A 182 21.54 24.90 5.85
C LYS A 182 22.88 24.27 5.49
N GLN A 183 23.09 23.96 4.22
CA GLN A 183 24.38 23.44 3.72
C GLN A 183 25.31 24.58 3.29
N SER A 184 24.72 25.64 2.71
CA SER A 184 25.44 26.86 2.32
C SER A 184 24.48 28.06 2.35
N ALA A 185 24.95 29.24 1.95
CA ALA A 185 24.09 30.42 1.83
C ALA A 185 22.95 30.23 0.81
N ARG A 186 23.14 29.35 -0.19
CA ARG A 186 22.20 29.13 -1.30
C ARG A 186 21.76 27.67 -1.40
N GLN A 187 22.01 26.85 -0.38
CA GLN A 187 21.68 25.44 -0.45
C GLN A 187 21.15 24.95 0.88
N THR A 188 20.00 24.27 0.83
CA THR A 188 19.30 23.73 2.00
C THR A 188 18.93 22.28 1.75
N LYS A 189 19.32 21.40 2.67
CA LYS A 189 18.89 19.99 2.67
C LYS A 189 17.66 19.86 3.54
N VAL A 190 16.64 19.20 3.00
CA VAL A 190 15.39 18.86 3.72
C VAL A 190 15.31 17.35 3.83
N LYS A 191 15.01 16.90 5.04
CA LYS A 191 14.67 15.52 5.35
C LYS A 191 13.22 15.46 5.76
N MET A 192 12.42 14.67 5.08
CA MET A 192 11.01 14.47 5.35
C MET A 192 10.78 13.04 5.83
N ARG A 193 9.98 12.88 6.86
CA ARG A 193 9.60 11.58 7.42
C ARG A 193 8.12 11.58 7.75
N PHE A 194 7.44 10.52 7.36
CA PHE A 194 6.05 10.30 7.73
C PHE A 194 5.98 9.34 8.89
N ASP A 195 5.33 9.77 9.98
CA ASP A 195 5.10 8.99 11.17
C ASP A 195 3.71 8.35 11.09
N GLY A 196 3.58 7.10 11.55
CA GLY A 196 2.33 6.36 11.57
C GLY A 196 2.32 5.14 10.65
N THR A 197 1.26 4.36 10.80
CA THR A 197 0.98 3.15 10.01
C THR A 197 0.41 3.52 8.66
N TYR A 198 1.28 3.80 7.69
CA TYR A 198 0.84 4.04 6.33
C TYR A 198 1.21 2.90 5.41
N TYR A 199 0.29 2.59 4.54
CA TYR A 199 0.53 1.76 3.39
C TYR A 199 1.64 2.36 2.49
N PRO A 200 2.62 1.57 2.01
CA PRO A 200 3.77 2.09 1.27
C PRO A 200 3.44 2.96 0.06
N ARG A 201 2.44 2.60 -0.75
CA ARG A 201 2.00 3.44 -1.87
C ARG A 201 1.48 4.80 -1.42
N ARG A 202 0.77 4.83 -0.28
CA ARG A 202 0.29 6.09 0.28
C ARG A 202 1.42 6.99 0.69
N VAL A 203 2.47 6.42 1.31
CA VAL A 203 3.69 7.15 1.68
C VAL A 203 4.36 7.73 0.44
N GLU A 204 4.50 6.96 -0.62
CA GLU A 204 5.07 7.44 -1.89
C GLU A 204 4.27 8.59 -2.49
N GLU A 205 2.94 8.47 -2.54
CA GLU A 205 2.05 9.52 -3.02
C GLU A 205 2.15 10.80 -2.17
N LEU A 206 2.26 10.66 -0.86
CA LEU A 206 2.43 11.80 0.05
C LEU A 206 3.75 12.53 -0.22
N TYR A 207 4.87 11.80 -0.36
CA TYR A 207 6.14 12.41 -0.77
C TYR A 207 6.01 13.17 -2.09
N LYS A 208 5.43 12.55 -3.11
CA LYS A 208 5.24 13.17 -4.44
C LYS A 208 4.38 14.44 -4.35
N LYS A 209 3.29 14.40 -3.60
CA LYS A 209 2.38 15.56 -3.42
C LYS A 209 3.06 16.70 -2.69
N VAL A 210 3.76 16.41 -1.59
CA VAL A 210 4.46 17.46 -0.82
C VAL A 210 5.55 18.09 -1.67
N TRP A 211 6.40 17.29 -2.32
CA TRP A 211 7.48 17.82 -3.15
C TRP A 211 6.98 18.62 -4.33
N ALA A 212 5.91 18.17 -5.00
CA ALA A 212 5.30 18.92 -6.10
C ALA A 212 4.76 20.28 -5.67
N GLU A 213 4.09 20.35 -4.51
CA GLU A 213 3.57 21.62 -3.99
C GLU A 213 4.70 22.56 -3.56
N VAL A 214 5.77 22.02 -2.95
CA VAL A 214 6.96 22.82 -2.61
C VAL A 214 7.63 23.40 -3.87
N ASP A 215 7.81 22.60 -4.91
CA ASP A 215 8.36 23.06 -6.17
C ASP A 215 7.52 24.19 -6.79
N LYS A 216 6.19 24.06 -6.74
CA LYS A 216 5.24 25.07 -7.19
C LYS A 216 5.39 26.36 -6.39
N GLN A 217 5.49 26.30 -5.06
CA GLN A 217 5.70 27.49 -4.22
C GLN A 217 7.01 28.18 -4.55
N MET A 218 8.12 27.41 -4.67
CA MET A 218 9.42 27.98 -5.02
C MET A 218 9.45 28.61 -6.41
N PHE A 219 8.64 28.09 -7.35
CA PHE A 219 8.49 28.68 -8.68
C PHE A 219 7.71 30.00 -8.63
N LEU A 220 6.60 30.04 -7.88
CA LEU A 220 5.79 31.24 -7.73
C LEU A 220 6.57 32.37 -7.06
N ASP A 221 7.35 32.08 -6.03
CA ASP A 221 8.22 33.04 -5.37
C ASP A 221 9.27 33.63 -6.34
N LYS A 222 9.79 32.81 -7.28
CA LYS A 222 10.75 33.29 -8.29
C LYS A 222 10.12 34.23 -9.31
N ALA A 223 8.81 34.10 -9.54
CA ALA A 223 8.09 34.94 -10.50
C ALA A 223 7.74 36.33 -9.90
N LEU A 224 7.88 36.48 -8.59
CA LEU A 224 7.58 37.73 -7.85
C LEU A 224 8.85 38.54 -7.51
N ASP A 225 10.04 37.92 -7.62
CA ASP A 225 11.37 38.58 -7.48
C ASP A 225 11.80 39.20 -8.82
#